data_1a79bf15b44c9a2a404de0692e4aff94
#
_entry.id   1a79bf15b44c9a2a404de0692e4aff94
#
_cell.length_a   1.000
_cell.length_b   1.000
_cell.length_c   1.000
_cell.angle_alpha   90.00
_cell.angle_beta   90.00
_cell.angle_gamma   90.00
#
_symmetry.space_group_name_H-M   'P 1'
#
loop_
_entity.id
_entity.type
_entity.pdbx_description
1 polymer ?
#
loop_
_entity_poly.entity_id
_entity_poly.type
_entity_poly.pdbx_seq_one_letter_code
_entity_poly.pdbx_strand_id
1 'polypeptide(L)'
;MTTPAPSPVASEQHSAGGLVVRGDEVLLIATAGGRRWQLPKGHLEEGELPAQAAVREVREETGVTGTIVAALSGVDYTFLERGKHRIKKHVDYFLLAYESGSETDFEPREVVTARWFSRPEAIARLSHANDRRVAEQAWRIVRERQGESTAPGGNR
;
A
#
# COMPACT_ATOMS: atom_id res chain seq x y z
N MET A 1 -29.18 -35.11 -14.98
CA MET A 1 -28.75 -34.48 -13.79
C MET A 1 -27.83 -33.33 -14.13
N THR A 2 -28.22 -32.18 -13.72
CA THR A 2 -27.46 -30.97 -14.04
C THR A 2 -26.54 -30.63 -12.93
N THR A 3 -25.30 -30.52 -13.24
CA THR A 3 -24.37 -29.88 -12.33
C THR A 3 -24.78 -28.43 -12.23
N PRO A 4 -24.90 -27.93 -11.03
CA PRO A 4 -25.13 -26.50 -10.91
C PRO A 4 -24.04 -25.78 -11.67
N ALA A 5 -24.42 -24.78 -12.42
CA ALA A 5 -23.45 -23.90 -13.03
C ALA A 5 -22.47 -23.49 -11.96
N PRO A 6 -21.19 -23.57 -12.23
CA PRO A 6 -20.24 -23.05 -11.27
C PRO A 6 -20.65 -21.63 -10.97
N SER A 7 -20.69 -21.29 -9.69
CA SER A 7 -20.77 -19.89 -9.31
C SER A 7 -19.83 -19.15 -10.22
N PRO A 8 -20.22 -17.98 -10.68
CA PRO A 8 -19.31 -17.19 -11.48
C PRO A 8 -17.97 -17.18 -10.75
N VAL A 9 -17.03 -17.86 -11.36
CA VAL A 9 -15.73 -18.01 -10.75
C VAL A 9 -15.22 -16.61 -10.53
N ALA A 10 -15.09 -16.29 -9.27
CA ALA A 10 -14.47 -15.04 -8.93
C ALA A 10 -13.06 -15.07 -9.51
N SER A 11 -12.78 -14.17 -10.41
CA SER A 11 -11.40 -13.96 -10.79
C SER A 11 -10.65 -13.50 -9.55
N GLU A 12 -9.46 -14.00 -9.38
CA GLU A 12 -8.63 -13.57 -8.27
C GLU A 12 -7.56 -12.63 -8.78
N GLN A 13 -7.37 -11.54 -8.09
CA GLN A 13 -6.33 -10.58 -8.40
C GLN A 13 -5.42 -10.43 -7.19
N HIS A 14 -4.13 -10.38 -7.45
CA HIS A 14 -3.14 -10.21 -6.41
C HIS A 14 -2.33 -8.96 -6.69
N SER A 15 -2.33 -8.06 -5.72
CA SER A 15 -1.59 -6.81 -5.79
C SER A 15 -0.68 -6.69 -4.58
N ALA A 16 0.27 -5.79 -4.68
CA ALA A 16 1.11 -5.43 -3.56
C ALA A 16 1.34 -3.94 -3.56
N GLY A 17 1.54 -3.40 -2.38
CA GLY A 17 1.77 -1.98 -2.24
C GLY A 17 2.60 -1.67 -1.02
N GLY A 18 2.86 -0.40 -0.82
CA GLY A 18 3.74 -0.01 0.27
C GLY A 18 3.38 1.31 0.89
N LEU A 19 3.66 1.38 2.18
CA LEU A 19 3.60 2.60 2.93
C LEU A 19 5.03 3.03 3.20
N VAL A 20 5.44 4.14 2.58
CA VAL A 20 6.80 4.63 2.71
C VAL A 20 6.84 5.69 3.79
N VAL A 21 7.76 5.53 4.75
CA VAL A 21 7.97 6.50 5.81
C VAL A 21 9.29 7.23 5.59
N ARG A 22 9.27 8.52 5.84
CA ARG A 22 10.46 9.37 5.85
C ARG A 22 10.30 10.32 7.03
N GLY A 23 11.01 10.03 8.12
CA GLY A 23 10.79 10.75 9.37
C GLY A 23 9.35 10.56 9.84
N ASP A 24 8.63 11.64 10.01
CA ASP A 24 7.22 11.61 10.44
C ASP A 24 6.24 11.66 9.27
N GLU A 25 6.73 11.51 8.06
CA GLU A 25 5.90 11.66 6.88
C GLU A 25 5.63 10.35 6.18
N VAL A 26 4.51 10.28 5.51
CA VAL A 26 4.04 9.15 4.74
C VAL A 26 3.69 9.59 3.33
N LEU A 27 4.00 8.74 2.39
CA LEU A 27 3.76 9.02 0.97
C LEU A 27 2.43 8.44 0.54
N LEU A 28 1.56 9.28 0.05
CA LEU A 28 0.27 8.87 -0.49
C LEU A 28 0.15 9.30 -1.95
N ILE A 29 -0.72 8.62 -2.68
CA ILE A 29 -1.03 9.00 -4.05
C ILE A 29 -2.49 9.41 -4.15
N ALA A 30 -2.76 10.30 -5.11
CA ALA A 30 -4.11 10.68 -5.44
C ALA A 30 -4.43 10.18 -6.83
N THR A 31 -5.63 9.61 -6.95
CA THR A 31 -6.18 9.14 -8.22
C THR A 31 -7.53 9.79 -8.44
N ALA A 32 -8.18 9.48 -9.56
CA ALA A 32 -9.56 9.92 -9.84
C ALA A 32 -9.73 11.42 -9.68
N GLY A 33 -8.93 12.19 -10.40
CA GLY A 33 -9.04 13.65 -10.38
C GLY A 33 -8.48 14.30 -9.13
N GLY A 34 -7.62 13.60 -8.40
CA GLY A 34 -6.96 14.13 -7.23
C GLY A 34 -7.81 14.14 -5.98
N ARG A 35 -8.93 13.42 -5.99
CA ARG A 35 -9.88 13.47 -4.86
C ARG A 35 -9.73 12.32 -3.89
N ARG A 36 -9.12 11.22 -4.30
CA ARG A 36 -9.00 10.04 -3.45
C ARG A 36 -7.54 9.79 -3.14
N TRP A 37 -7.23 9.83 -1.87
CA TRP A 37 -5.88 9.53 -1.40
C TRP A 37 -5.80 8.10 -0.94
N GLN A 38 -4.73 7.43 -1.35
CA GLN A 38 -4.56 6.02 -1.03
C GLN A 38 -3.08 5.64 -1.01
N LEU A 39 -2.83 4.45 -0.51
CA LEU A 39 -1.48 3.89 -0.55
C LEU A 39 -1.18 3.42 -1.97
N PRO A 40 0.05 3.63 -2.45
CA PRO A 40 0.45 3.12 -3.76
C PRO A 40 0.43 1.60 -3.78
N LYS A 41 -0.09 1.03 -4.86
CA LYS A 41 -0.16 -0.41 -5.04
C LYS A 41 -0.45 -0.74 -6.50
N GLY A 42 -0.20 -1.98 -6.87
CA GLY A 42 -0.56 -2.47 -8.18
C GLY A 42 -0.40 -3.97 -8.29
N HIS A 43 -0.76 -4.51 -9.43
CA HIS A 43 -0.78 -5.94 -9.66
C HIS A 43 0.62 -6.53 -9.71
N LEU A 44 0.77 -7.74 -9.18
CA LEU A 44 2.00 -8.50 -9.35
C LEU A 44 2.17 -8.85 -10.82
N GLU A 45 3.41 -8.81 -11.27
CA GLU A 45 3.78 -9.36 -12.57
C GLU A 45 4.10 -10.84 -12.43
N GLU A 46 4.05 -11.54 -13.55
CA GLU A 46 4.33 -12.97 -13.54
C GLU A 46 5.71 -13.25 -12.94
N GLY A 47 5.74 -14.18 -11.99
CA GLY A 47 7.00 -14.54 -11.34
C GLY A 47 7.48 -13.57 -10.29
N GLU A 48 6.77 -12.50 -10.06
CA GLU A 48 7.17 -11.48 -9.10
C GLU A 48 6.70 -11.83 -7.69
N LEU A 49 7.57 -11.64 -6.71
CA LEU A 49 7.17 -11.80 -5.31
C LEU A 49 6.45 -10.54 -4.83
N PRO A 50 5.53 -10.66 -3.85
CA PRO A 50 4.82 -9.48 -3.36
C PRO A 50 5.71 -8.34 -2.92
N ALA A 51 6.80 -8.61 -2.21
CA ALA A 51 7.71 -7.55 -1.77
C ALA A 51 8.37 -6.84 -2.94
N GLN A 52 8.70 -7.58 -3.99
CA GLN A 52 9.28 -6.99 -5.20
C GLN A 52 8.26 -6.10 -5.90
N ALA A 53 7.02 -6.58 -6.00
CA ALA A 53 5.94 -5.81 -6.61
C ALA A 53 5.68 -4.54 -5.83
N ALA A 54 5.71 -4.61 -4.50
CA ALA A 54 5.49 -3.42 -3.67
C ALA A 54 6.54 -2.35 -3.95
N VAL A 55 7.80 -2.73 -4.00
CA VAL A 55 8.88 -1.77 -4.28
C VAL A 55 8.71 -1.17 -5.68
N ARG A 56 8.42 -2.02 -6.65
CA ARG A 56 8.24 -1.57 -8.03
C ARG A 56 7.04 -0.63 -8.18
N GLU A 57 5.89 -1.02 -7.62
CA GLU A 57 4.68 -0.20 -7.75
C GLU A 57 4.83 1.14 -7.05
N VAL A 58 5.45 1.14 -5.87
CA VAL A 58 5.71 2.40 -5.18
C VAL A 58 6.56 3.31 -6.07
N ARG A 59 7.60 2.78 -6.67
CA ARG A 59 8.46 3.58 -7.54
C ARG A 59 7.73 4.08 -8.77
N GLU A 60 6.93 3.22 -9.40
CA GLU A 60 6.18 3.62 -10.59
C GLU A 60 5.14 4.69 -10.28
N GLU A 61 4.46 4.57 -9.16
CA GLU A 61 3.36 5.46 -8.83
C GLU A 61 3.80 6.73 -8.11
N THR A 62 4.97 6.73 -7.51
CA THR A 62 5.41 7.88 -6.71
C THR A 62 6.76 8.46 -7.13
N GLY A 63 7.55 7.74 -7.89
CA GLY A 63 8.93 8.15 -8.18
C GLY A 63 9.90 7.87 -7.04
N VAL A 64 9.44 7.29 -5.95
CA VAL A 64 10.26 7.06 -4.76
C VAL A 64 10.64 5.60 -4.66
N THR A 65 11.90 5.35 -4.32
CA THR A 65 12.40 4.01 -4.01
C THR A 65 12.47 3.85 -2.51
N GLY A 66 11.84 2.81 -2.01
CA GLY A 66 11.90 2.47 -0.60
C GLY A 66 12.49 1.10 -0.39
N THR A 67 12.97 0.87 0.82
CA THR A 67 13.52 -0.41 1.25
C THR A 67 12.53 -1.09 2.19
N ILE A 68 12.30 -2.39 1.97
CA ILE A 68 11.35 -3.15 2.79
C ILE A 68 11.85 -3.20 4.24
N VAL A 69 10.98 -2.80 5.15
CA VAL A 69 11.24 -2.87 6.59
C VAL A 69 10.47 -4.02 7.23
N ALA A 70 9.21 -4.19 6.86
CA ALA A 70 8.36 -5.22 7.46
C ALA A 70 7.17 -5.49 6.57
N ALA A 71 6.61 -6.69 6.69
CA ALA A 71 5.33 -7.00 6.08
C ALA A 71 4.21 -6.47 6.98
N LEU A 72 3.19 -5.94 6.35
CA LEU A 72 1.99 -5.47 7.05
C LEU A 72 0.86 -6.47 6.80
N SER A 73 -0.26 -6.27 7.44
CA SER A 73 -1.42 -7.12 7.21
C SER A 73 -1.92 -6.97 5.78
N GLY A 74 -2.26 -8.08 5.16
CA GLY A 74 -2.88 -8.04 3.86
C GLY A 74 -4.33 -7.57 3.96
N VAL A 75 -4.87 -7.19 2.83
CA VAL A 75 -6.26 -6.75 2.72
C VAL A 75 -6.95 -7.60 1.67
N ASP A 76 -8.09 -8.15 2.04
CA ASP A 76 -8.91 -8.92 1.11
C ASP A 76 -10.24 -8.22 0.92
N TYR A 77 -10.67 -8.11 -0.31
CA TYR A 77 -12.00 -7.60 -0.58
C TYR A 77 -12.51 -8.14 -1.90
N THR A 78 -13.82 -8.04 -2.07
CA THR A 78 -14.50 -8.52 -3.27
C THR A 78 -15.27 -7.35 -3.85
N PHE A 79 -15.24 -7.22 -5.16
CA PHE A 79 -16.05 -6.22 -5.83
C PHE A 79 -16.63 -6.81 -7.11
N LEU A 80 -17.66 -6.14 -7.64
CA LEU A 80 -18.27 -6.54 -8.89
C LEU A 80 -17.72 -5.66 -10.01
N GLU A 81 -17.14 -6.31 -11.00
CA GLU A 81 -16.68 -5.61 -12.19
C GLU A 81 -17.83 -5.58 -13.19
N ARG A 82 -18.18 -4.40 -13.64
CA ARG A 82 -19.31 -4.17 -14.56
C ARG A 82 -20.62 -4.75 -14.01
N GLY A 83 -20.74 -4.84 -12.69
CA GLY A 83 -21.94 -5.35 -12.05
C GLY A 83 -22.19 -6.83 -12.21
N LYS A 84 -21.28 -7.57 -12.82
CA LYS A 84 -21.50 -8.99 -13.12
C LYS A 84 -20.41 -9.92 -12.61
N HIS A 85 -19.15 -9.53 -12.80
CA HIS A 85 -18.04 -10.40 -12.43
C HIS A 85 -17.61 -10.09 -11.02
N ARG A 86 -17.62 -11.14 -10.21
CA ARG A 86 -17.10 -11.02 -8.86
C ARG A 86 -15.59 -11.16 -8.90
N ILE A 87 -14.91 -10.14 -8.42
CA ILE A 87 -13.46 -10.12 -8.34
C ILE A 87 -13.06 -10.21 -6.88
N LYS A 88 -12.28 -11.22 -6.54
CA LYS A 88 -11.62 -11.31 -5.23
C LYS A 88 -10.25 -10.71 -5.35
N LYS A 89 -9.96 -9.73 -4.52
CA LYS A 89 -8.66 -9.07 -4.55
C LYS A 89 -7.96 -9.22 -3.23
N HIS A 90 -6.70 -9.61 -3.31
CA HIS A 90 -5.81 -9.65 -2.17
C HIS A 90 -4.69 -8.65 -2.41
N VAL A 91 -4.40 -7.83 -1.42
CA VAL A 91 -3.31 -6.86 -1.49
C VAL A 91 -2.36 -7.11 -0.33
N ASP A 92 -1.11 -7.38 -0.64
CA ASP A 92 -0.06 -7.45 0.36
C ASP A 92 0.58 -6.09 0.52
N TYR A 93 0.59 -5.56 1.74
CA TYR A 93 1.21 -4.28 2.02
C TYR A 93 2.49 -4.45 2.82
N PHE A 94 3.43 -3.55 2.58
CA PHE A 94 4.73 -3.55 3.25
C PHE A 94 5.04 -2.16 3.78
N LEU A 95 5.75 -2.12 4.88
CA LEU A 95 6.32 -0.89 5.40
C LEU A 95 7.68 -0.71 4.74
N LEU A 96 7.89 0.44 4.11
CA LEU A 96 9.14 0.77 3.44
C LEU A 96 9.76 2.00 4.08
N ALA A 97 11.08 2.00 4.17
CA ALA A 97 11.83 3.19 4.55
C ALA A 97 12.27 3.92 3.28
N TYR A 98 12.15 5.23 3.27
CA TYR A 98 12.60 6.03 2.13
C TYR A 98 14.09 5.79 1.88
N GLU A 99 14.43 5.57 0.61
CA GLU A 99 15.81 5.40 0.21
C GLU A 99 16.25 6.51 -0.74
N SER A 100 15.48 6.74 -1.80
CA SER A 100 15.86 7.73 -2.81
C SER A 100 14.65 8.10 -3.66
N GLY A 101 14.83 9.08 -4.52
CA GLY A 101 13.82 9.47 -5.48
C GLY A 101 12.96 10.63 -5.00
N SER A 102 12.15 11.14 -5.91
CA SER A 102 11.30 12.29 -5.65
C SER A 102 9.87 11.98 -6.05
N GLU A 103 8.93 12.46 -5.26
CA GLU A 103 7.51 12.28 -5.53
C GLU A 103 7.04 13.01 -6.80
N THR A 104 7.92 13.73 -7.45
CA THR A 104 7.62 14.37 -8.74
C THR A 104 8.01 13.49 -9.94
N ASP A 105 8.62 12.34 -9.71
CA ASP A 105 9.19 11.51 -10.76
C ASP A 105 8.36 10.26 -11.08
N PHE A 106 7.09 10.24 -10.70
CA PHE A 106 6.24 9.08 -10.96
C PHE A 106 5.86 8.99 -12.43
N GLU A 107 5.50 7.78 -12.84
CA GLU A 107 5.00 7.55 -14.21
C GLU A 107 3.54 7.98 -14.29
N PRO A 108 3.20 8.92 -15.20
CA PRO A 108 1.82 9.42 -15.25
C PRO A 108 0.88 8.41 -15.93
N ARG A 109 0.27 7.57 -15.14
CA ARG A 109 -0.75 6.63 -15.60
C ARG A 109 -2.07 7.00 -14.96
N GLU A 110 -2.43 6.29 -13.88
CA GLU A 110 -3.65 6.53 -13.12
C GLU A 110 -3.42 7.52 -11.99
N VAL A 111 -2.18 7.68 -11.58
CA VAL A 111 -1.82 8.56 -10.48
C VAL A 111 -1.80 9.99 -10.98
N VAL A 112 -2.51 10.85 -10.28
CA VAL A 112 -2.54 12.27 -10.59
C VAL A 112 -1.44 13.00 -9.86
N THR A 113 -1.17 12.60 -8.62
CA THR A 113 -0.11 13.23 -7.83
C THR A 113 0.30 12.31 -6.68
N ALA A 114 1.53 12.49 -6.24
CA ALA A 114 2.06 11.84 -5.05
C ALA A 114 2.52 12.92 -4.09
N ARG A 115 2.26 12.74 -2.78
CA ARG A 115 2.61 13.74 -1.78
C ARG A 115 2.95 13.12 -0.45
N TRP A 116 3.85 13.79 0.26
CA TRP A 116 4.18 13.45 1.64
C TRP A 116 3.21 14.15 2.57
N PHE A 117 2.70 13.41 3.55
CA PHE A 117 1.81 13.95 4.57
C PHE A 117 2.37 13.60 5.94
N SER A 118 2.11 14.45 6.90
CA SER A 118 2.36 14.08 8.30
C SER A 118 1.51 12.88 8.65
N ARG A 119 1.90 12.16 9.68
CA ARG A 119 1.19 10.97 10.15
C ARG A 119 -0.31 11.22 10.39
N PRO A 120 -0.68 12.22 11.21
CA PRO A 120 -2.10 12.46 11.45
C PRO A 120 -2.84 12.89 10.19
N GLU A 121 -2.20 13.68 9.33
CA GLU A 121 -2.83 14.12 8.12
C GLU A 121 -3.04 12.97 7.13
N ALA A 122 -2.07 12.06 7.04
CA ALA A 122 -2.21 10.89 6.18
C ALA A 122 -3.43 10.05 6.59
N ILE A 123 -3.58 9.80 7.88
CA ILE A 123 -4.73 9.05 8.39
C ILE A 123 -6.04 9.77 8.02
N ALA A 124 -6.08 11.08 8.20
CA ALA A 124 -7.28 11.86 7.90
C ALA A 124 -7.59 11.88 6.40
N ARG A 125 -6.57 11.86 5.56
CA ARG A 125 -6.73 11.97 4.12
C ARG A 125 -7.06 10.64 3.43
N LEU A 126 -6.64 9.52 3.99
CA LEU A 126 -6.87 8.22 3.36
C LEU A 126 -8.36 7.97 3.18
N SER A 127 -8.74 7.67 1.94
CA SER A 127 -10.14 7.53 1.55
C SER A 127 -10.75 6.19 1.95
N HIS A 128 -9.91 5.19 2.16
CA HIS A 128 -10.37 3.82 2.40
C HIS A 128 -10.01 3.36 3.80
N ALA A 129 -11.00 2.74 4.47
CA ALA A 129 -10.81 2.24 5.82
C ALA A 129 -9.69 1.19 5.88
N ASN A 130 -9.57 0.36 4.84
CA ASN A 130 -8.50 -0.64 4.80
C ASN A 130 -7.12 0.01 4.82
N ASP A 131 -6.95 1.07 4.03
CA ASP A 131 -5.67 1.79 4.00
C ASP A 131 -5.36 2.43 5.36
N ARG A 132 -6.38 2.96 6.05
CA ARG A 132 -6.18 3.52 7.38
C ARG A 132 -5.72 2.46 8.37
N ARG A 133 -6.30 1.26 8.30
CA ARG A 133 -5.87 0.16 9.19
C ARG A 133 -4.43 -0.24 8.92
N VAL A 134 -4.05 -0.32 7.65
CA VAL A 134 -2.67 -0.62 7.27
C VAL A 134 -1.73 0.46 7.81
N ALA A 135 -2.10 1.72 7.66
CA ALA A 135 -1.29 2.83 8.14
C ALA A 135 -1.14 2.79 9.67
N GLU A 136 -2.21 2.49 10.37
CA GLU A 136 -2.14 2.39 11.82
C GLU A 136 -1.23 1.26 12.28
N GLN A 137 -1.28 0.13 11.58
CA GLN A 137 -0.36 -0.97 11.88
C GLN A 137 1.08 -0.55 11.62
N ALA A 138 1.32 0.15 10.52
CA ALA A 138 2.66 0.63 10.19
C ALA A 138 3.20 1.54 11.30
N TRP A 139 2.35 2.42 11.84
CA TRP A 139 2.78 3.31 12.91
C TRP A 139 3.16 2.56 14.19
N ARG A 140 2.42 1.51 14.51
CA ARG A 140 2.78 0.69 15.65
C ARG A 140 4.17 0.09 15.49
N ILE A 141 4.47 -0.42 14.31
CA ILE A 141 5.78 -0.99 14.02
C ILE A 141 6.88 0.08 14.12
N VAL A 142 6.63 1.25 13.55
CA VAL A 142 7.59 2.35 13.60
C VAL A 142 7.87 2.74 15.03
N ARG A 143 6.84 2.87 15.85
CA ARG A 143 7.00 3.24 17.25
C ARG A 143 7.75 2.17 18.04
N GLU A 144 7.45 0.90 17.77
CA GLU A 144 8.15 -0.19 18.45
C GLU A 144 9.63 -0.18 18.12
N ARG A 145 9.96 0.04 16.85
CA ARG A 145 11.37 0.10 16.44
C ARG A 145 12.08 1.31 17.03
N GLN A 146 11.41 2.44 17.11
CA GLN A 146 11.97 3.62 17.73
C GLN A 146 12.19 3.40 19.23
N GLY A 147 11.24 2.74 19.89
CA GLY A 147 11.37 2.39 21.28
C GLY A 147 12.55 1.46 21.53
N GLU A 148 12.75 0.49 20.64
CA GLU A 148 13.89 -0.41 20.73
C GLU A 148 15.21 0.34 20.54
N SER A 149 15.27 1.24 19.56
CA SER A 149 16.52 1.96 19.29
C SER A 149 16.82 3.00 20.35
N THR A 150 15.81 3.54 20.99
CA THR A 150 15.99 4.52 22.07
C THR A 150 16.02 3.88 23.43
N ALA A 151 15.70 2.58 23.52
CA ALA A 151 15.78 1.89 24.77
C ALA A 151 17.20 2.06 25.28
N PRO A 152 17.39 2.83 26.31
CA PRO A 152 18.72 2.93 26.85
C PRO A 152 19.04 1.55 27.33
N GLY A 153 20.12 1.10 26.90
CA GLY A 153 20.52 -0.15 27.48
C GLY A 153 20.32 0.02 28.96
N GLY A 154 19.38 -0.14 29.34
CA GLY A 154 19.12 -0.04 30.61
C GLY A 154 19.30 1.25 31.24
N ASN A 155 19.33 1.50 31.28
CA ASN A 155 19.45 2.39 31.95
C ASN A 155 19.04 2.95 32.58
N ARG A 156 19.01 3.00 32.71
CA ARG A 156 18.91 3.71 33.45
C ARG A 156 18.49 3.40 34.37
#